data_f005759a3b73e5f86e5fa3b49fc16471
#
_entry.id   f005759a3b73e5f86e5fa3b49fc16471
#
_cell.length_a   1.000
_cell.length_b   1.000
_cell.length_c   1.000
_cell.angle_alpha   90.00
_cell.angle_beta   90.00
_cell.angle_gamma   90.00
#
_symmetry.space_group_name_H-M   'P 1'
#
loop_
_entity.id
_entity.type
_entity.pdbx_description
1 polymer ?
#
loop_
_entity_poly.entity_id
_entity_poly.type
_entity_poly.pdbx_seq_one_letter_code
_entity_poly.pdbx_strand_id
1 'polypeptide(L)'
;MKLKEWLNPPSSHYTSGEILKWLWRAWRGNRLQAVLNAAIGILMVVTSLAQVWAVKHAIDVAAGNEPGSIYAAVAVMGLLILADFALGISSVWVRNLLGIRAQNRMQQRMLDRILRSEWSGRDGHHSGDVINRLEQDVANVVNFLTETLPNTLGVLCLFLGAFSYLYTMDHTLAFIIVGIIPIFLLVSKVY
;
A
#
# COMPACT_ATOMS: atom_id res chain seq x y z
N MET A 1 3.82 -21.71 27.74
CA MET A 1 3.04 -21.50 26.52
C MET A 1 3.80 -22.20 25.40
N LYS A 2 3.29 -23.34 24.92
CA LYS A 2 4.05 -24.31 24.12
C LYS A 2 4.31 -23.76 22.71
N LEU A 3 5.55 -23.82 22.25
CA LEU A 3 6.02 -23.41 20.91
C LEU A 3 5.14 -23.99 19.79
N LYS A 4 4.56 -25.16 20.01
CA LYS A 4 3.66 -25.90 19.10
C LYS A 4 2.35 -25.17 18.80
N GLU A 5 1.81 -24.37 19.73
CA GLU A 5 0.60 -23.54 19.51
C GLU A 5 0.89 -22.30 18.67
N TRP A 6 2.16 -21.93 18.55
CA TRP A 6 2.58 -20.75 17.81
C TRP A 6 2.94 -21.08 16.36
N LEU A 7 3.47 -22.30 16.10
CA LEU A 7 3.82 -22.80 14.75
C LEU A 7 2.59 -23.37 14.02
N ASN A 8 1.55 -23.78 14.74
CA ASN A 8 0.27 -24.16 14.19
C ASN A 8 -0.81 -23.32 14.89
N PRO A 9 -1.05 -22.08 14.47
CA PRO A 9 -2.19 -21.34 15.00
C PRO A 9 -3.44 -22.18 14.70
N PRO A 10 -4.31 -22.42 15.70
CA PRO A 10 -5.59 -23.03 15.42
C PRO A 10 -6.23 -22.19 14.31
N SER A 11 -6.95 -22.82 13.40
CA SER A 11 -7.74 -22.19 12.33
C SER A 11 -8.88 -21.36 12.94
N SER A 12 -8.53 -20.46 13.83
CA SER A 12 -9.42 -19.51 14.44
C SER A 12 -9.65 -18.39 13.43
N HIS A 13 -10.90 -18.26 13.01
CA HIS A 13 -11.38 -17.12 12.26
C HIS A 13 -11.09 -15.85 13.08
N TYR A 14 -9.95 -15.22 12.82
CA TYR A 14 -9.64 -13.91 13.40
C TYR A 14 -10.69 -12.92 12.93
N THR A 15 -11.41 -12.34 13.86
CA THR A 15 -12.35 -11.26 13.54
C THR A 15 -11.56 -10.08 12.96
N SER A 16 -12.11 -9.45 11.91
CA SER A 16 -11.47 -8.31 11.23
C SER A 16 -10.99 -7.22 12.22
N GLY A 17 -11.69 -7.04 13.34
CA GLY A 17 -11.30 -6.13 14.41
C GLY A 17 -10.04 -6.56 15.20
N GLU A 18 -9.78 -7.86 15.32
CA GLU A 18 -8.57 -8.37 16.00
C GLU A 18 -7.34 -8.21 15.09
N ILE A 19 -7.54 -8.43 13.78
CA ILE A 19 -6.51 -8.16 12.77
C ILE A 19 -6.14 -6.67 12.79
N LEU A 20 -7.12 -5.77 12.81
CA LEU A 20 -6.85 -4.32 12.88
C LEU A 20 -6.12 -3.92 14.17
N LYS A 21 -6.52 -4.47 15.31
CA LYS A 21 -5.84 -4.25 16.60
C LYS A 21 -4.42 -4.81 16.62
N TRP A 22 -4.20 -5.94 15.94
CA TRP A 22 -2.87 -6.53 15.80
C TRP A 22 -1.99 -5.66 14.89
N LEU A 23 -2.49 -5.22 13.73
CA LEU A 23 -1.84 -4.28 12.83
C LEU A 23 -1.43 -2.99 13.54
N TRP A 24 -2.34 -2.40 14.31
CA TRP A 24 -2.06 -1.19 15.10
C TRP A 24 -0.99 -1.40 16.18
N ARG A 25 -0.93 -2.61 16.76
CA ARG A 25 0.13 -3.00 17.70
C ARG A 25 1.47 -3.29 17.02
N ALA A 26 1.45 -3.85 15.82
CA ALA A 26 2.67 -4.09 15.05
C ALA A 26 3.41 -2.78 14.71
N TRP A 27 2.66 -1.69 14.46
CA TRP A 27 3.23 -0.36 14.23
C TRP A 27 3.70 0.38 15.50
N ARG A 28 3.58 -0.23 16.67
CA ARG A 28 4.02 0.37 17.94
C ARG A 28 5.54 0.59 17.92
N GLY A 29 5.96 1.84 17.73
CA GLY A 29 7.36 2.28 17.67
C GLY A 29 7.82 2.85 16.31
N ASN A 30 6.99 2.72 15.23
CA ASN A 30 7.24 3.33 13.93
C ASN A 30 6.00 4.08 13.40
N ARG A 31 5.12 4.51 14.31
CA ARG A 31 3.84 5.16 13.96
C ARG A 31 4.02 6.42 13.13
N LEU A 32 5.01 7.25 13.46
CA LEU A 32 5.29 8.47 12.71
C LEU A 32 5.61 8.16 11.24
N GLN A 33 6.45 7.16 11.00
CA GLN A 33 6.83 6.76 9.64
C GLN A 33 5.66 6.12 8.88
N ALA A 34 4.81 5.34 9.57
CA ALA A 34 3.60 4.79 8.99
C ALA A 34 2.60 5.89 8.58
N VAL A 35 2.42 6.90 9.44
CA VAL A 35 1.58 8.08 9.15
C VAL A 35 2.18 8.89 8.00
N LEU A 36 3.50 9.10 7.97
CA LEU A 36 4.17 9.78 6.86
C LEU A 36 4.00 9.03 5.54
N ASN A 37 4.15 7.70 5.56
CA ASN A 37 3.93 6.88 4.36
C ASN A 37 2.47 6.98 3.86
N ALA A 38 1.51 6.93 4.77
CA ALA A 38 0.09 7.11 4.43
C ALA A 38 -0.19 8.53 3.88
N ALA A 39 0.37 9.57 4.50
CA ALA A 39 0.21 10.95 4.05
C ALA A 39 0.81 11.17 2.64
N ILE A 40 2.01 10.63 2.37
CA ILE A 40 2.62 10.67 1.04
C ILE A 40 1.73 9.92 0.04
N GLY A 41 1.20 8.74 0.39
CA GLY A 41 0.28 7.99 -0.46
C GLY A 41 -0.98 8.78 -0.82
N ILE A 42 -1.59 9.47 0.13
CA ILE A 42 -2.74 10.35 -0.11
C ILE A 42 -2.35 11.52 -1.04
N LEU A 43 -1.20 12.16 -0.79
CA LEU A 43 -0.72 13.24 -1.65
C LEU A 43 -0.49 12.76 -3.09
N MET A 44 0.07 11.57 -3.29
CA MET A 44 0.24 10.98 -4.63
C MET A 44 -1.11 10.78 -5.33
N VAL A 45 -2.13 10.27 -4.63
CA VAL A 45 -3.48 10.13 -5.19
C VAL A 45 -4.05 11.49 -5.62
N VAL A 46 -3.92 12.51 -4.76
CA VAL A 46 -4.38 13.87 -5.07
C VAL A 46 -3.62 14.44 -6.28
N THR A 47 -2.31 14.27 -6.34
CA THR A 47 -1.49 14.72 -7.47
C THR A 47 -1.88 14.01 -8.76
N SER A 48 -2.13 12.69 -8.72
CA SER A 48 -2.57 11.92 -9.89
C SER A 48 -3.93 12.40 -10.42
N LEU A 49 -4.89 12.68 -9.54
CA LEU A 49 -6.19 13.25 -9.93
C LEU A 49 -6.05 14.67 -10.49
N ALA A 50 -5.17 15.48 -9.87
CA ALA A 50 -4.88 16.82 -10.36
C ALA A 50 -4.22 16.80 -11.75
N GLN A 51 -3.39 15.79 -12.07
CA GLN A 51 -2.83 15.60 -13.41
C GLN A 51 -3.92 15.34 -14.45
N VAL A 52 -4.90 14.49 -14.14
CA VAL A 52 -6.04 14.24 -15.05
C VAL A 52 -6.79 15.55 -15.35
N TRP A 53 -7.06 16.34 -14.32
CA TRP A 53 -7.69 17.65 -14.46
C TRP A 53 -6.80 18.61 -15.29
N ALA A 54 -5.50 18.67 -15.05
CA ALA A 54 -4.57 19.54 -15.75
C ALA A 54 -4.46 19.19 -17.24
N VAL A 55 -4.46 17.88 -17.57
CA VAL A 55 -4.48 17.41 -18.97
C VAL A 55 -5.74 17.86 -19.67
N LYS A 56 -6.90 17.67 -19.03
CA LYS A 56 -8.19 18.14 -19.58
C LYS A 56 -8.15 19.66 -19.82
N HIS A 57 -7.74 20.43 -18.81
CA HIS A 57 -7.67 21.89 -18.92
C HIS A 57 -6.73 22.33 -20.05
N ALA A 58 -5.57 21.68 -20.19
CA ALA A 58 -4.65 22.00 -21.30
C ALA A 58 -5.24 21.71 -22.67
N ILE A 59 -6.02 20.63 -22.82
CA ILE A 59 -6.74 20.30 -24.06
C ILE A 59 -7.83 21.33 -24.34
N ASP A 60 -8.63 21.71 -23.33
CA ASP A 60 -9.71 22.67 -23.48
C ASP A 60 -9.20 24.06 -23.87
N VAL A 61 -8.09 24.52 -23.29
CA VAL A 61 -7.40 25.75 -23.67
C VAL A 61 -6.83 25.66 -25.09
N ALA A 62 -6.22 24.52 -25.46
CA ALA A 62 -5.67 24.32 -26.80
C ALA A 62 -6.73 24.26 -27.88
N ALA A 63 -7.92 23.72 -27.55
CA ALA A 63 -9.08 23.65 -28.45
C ALA A 63 -9.86 24.98 -28.53
N GLY A 64 -9.49 25.98 -27.71
CA GLY A 64 -10.20 27.25 -27.65
C GLY A 64 -11.54 27.21 -26.90
N ASN A 65 -11.82 26.13 -26.17
CA ASN A 65 -13.05 25.96 -25.37
C ASN A 65 -13.00 26.72 -24.06
N GLU A 66 -11.78 26.98 -23.54
CA GLU A 66 -11.56 27.76 -22.31
C GLU A 66 -10.59 28.91 -22.56
N PRO A 67 -10.84 30.09 -21.95
CA PRO A 67 -9.89 31.20 -22.02
C PRO A 67 -8.66 30.91 -21.18
N GLY A 68 -7.46 31.04 -21.74
CA GLY A 68 -6.23 30.82 -21.00
C GLY A 68 -4.99 30.84 -21.89
N SER A 69 -3.82 30.81 -21.27
CA SER A 69 -2.56 30.63 -21.98
C SER A 69 -2.15 29.17 -21.98
N ILE A 70 -1.91 28.62 -23.16
CA ILE A 70 -1.40 27.25 -23.32
C ILE A 70 -0.07 27.05 -22.57
N TYR A 71 0.77 28.09 -22.51
CA TYR A 71 2.03 28.02 -21.76
C TYR A 71 1.81 27.84 -20.26
N ALA A 72 0.81 28.51 -19.69
CA ALA A 72 0.44 28.35 -18.28
C ALA A 72 -0.11 26.95 -17.99
N ALA A 73 -0.96 26.44 -18.85
CA ALA A 73 -1.52 25.09 -18.72
C ALA A 73 -0.41 24.00 -18.76
N VAL A 74 0.50 24.12 -19.71
CA VAL A 74 1.66 23.20 -19.83
C VAL A 74 2.61 23.35 -18.63
N ALA A 75 2.83 24.56 -18.12
CA ALA A 75 3.65 24.78 -16.93
C ALA A 75 3.04 24.12 -15.69
N VAL A 76 1.71 24.18 -15.50
CA VAL A 76 1.01 23.49 -14.41
C VAL A 76 1.16 21.97 -14.53
N MET A 77 0.99 21.41 -15.74
CA MET A 77 1.24 19.98 -15.99
C MET A 77 2.67 19.58 -15.62
N GLY A 78 3.67 20.34 -16.07
CA GLY A 78 5.07 20.08 -15.77
C GLY A 78 5.36 20.11 -14.28
N LEU A 79 4.77 21.06 -13.55
CA LEU A 79 4.92 21.19 -12.11
C LEU A 79 4.29 20.00 -11.38
N LEU A 80 3.11 19.55 -11.80
CA LEU A 80 2.46 18.37 -11.23
C LEU A 80 3.26 17.08 -11.48
N ILE A 81 3.85 16.91 -12.67
CA ILE A 81 4.71 15.78 -12.98
C ILE A 81 5.97 15.79 -12.09
N LEU A 82 6.59 16.94 -11.89
CA LEU A 82 7.74 17.07 -10.99
C LEU A 82 7.36 16.79 -9.53
N ALA A 83 6.19 17.25 -9.10
CA ALA A 83 5.67 16.96 -7.76
C ALA A 83 5.42 15.46 -7.57
N ASP A 84 4.80 14.79 -8.54
CA ASP A 84 4.56 13.35 -8.49
C ASP A 84 5.87 12.55 -8.42
N PHE A 85 6.86 12.94 -9.23
CA PHE A 85 8.19 12.35 -9.19
C PHE A 85 8.87 12.51 -7.84
N ALA A 86 8.83 13.72 -7.25
CA ALA A 86 9.40 14.00 -5.94
C ALA A 86 8.70 13.22 -4.82
N LEU A 87 7.36 13.13 -4.88
CA LEU A 87 6.57 12.31 -3.97
C LEU A 87 6.89 10.82 -4.12
N GLY A 88 7.07 10.33 -5.35
CA GLY A 88 7.44 8.96 -5.65
C GLY A 88 8.77 8.58 -5.00
N ILE A 89 9.82 9.40 -5.19
CA ILE A 89 11.12 9.18 -4.54
C ILE A 89 10.99 9.19 -3.03
N SER A 90 10.27 10.17 -2.47
CA SER A 90 10.04 10.29 -1.03
C SER A 90 9.30 9.08 -0.46
N SER A 91 8.29 8.58 -1.19
CA SER A 91 7.53 7.38 -0.83
C SER A 91 8.43 6.14 -0.75
N VAL A 92 9.25 5.91 -1.77
CA VAL A 92 10.18 4.78 -1.80
C VAL A 92 11.16 4.86 -0.62
N TRP A 93 11.71 6.04 -0.36
CA TRP A 93 12.67 6.23 0.73
C TRP A 93 12.06 5.99 2.11
N VAL A 94 10.88 6.57 2.38
CA VAL A 94 10.16 6.39 3.66
C VAL A 94 9.74 4.94 3.85
N ARG A 95 9.25 4.28 2.80
CA ARG A 95 8.82 2.87 2.82
C ARG A 95 9.98 1.92 3.12
N ASN A 96 11.12 2.10 2.44
CA ASN A 96 12.29 1.29 2.67
C ASN A 96 12.81 1.45 4.11
N LEU A 97 12.88 2.70 4.60
CA LEU A 97 13.29 2.97 5.97
C LEU A 97 12.34 2.35 7.00
N LEU A 98 11.04 2.42 6.75
CA LEU A 98 10.01 1.81 7.58
C LEU A 98 10.13 0.28 7.57
N GLY A 99 10.30 -0.31 6.38
CA GLY A 99 10.46 -1.74 6.17
C GLY A 99 11.67 -2.30 6.92
N ILE A 100 12.85 -1.74 6.71
CA ILE A 100 14.09 -2.18 7.37
C ILE A 100 13.97 -2.09 8.89
N ARG A 101 13.44 -0.99 9.42
CA ARG A 101 13.28 -0.83 10.88
C ARG A 101 12.25 -1.79 11.48
N ALA A 102 11.15 -2.02 10.76
CA ALA A 102 10.13 -2.97 11.19
C ALA A 102 10.67 -4.41 11.18
N GLN A 103 11.37 -4.79 10.10
CA GLN A 103 11.99 -6.10 9.95
C GLN A 103 12.99 -6.39 11.05
N ASN A 104 13.98 -5.52 11.23
CA ASN A 104 15.00 -5.68 12.27
C ASN A 104 14.39 -5.82 13.66
N ARG A 105 13.40 -5.00 13.99
CA ARG A 105 12.72 -5.07 15.29
C ARG A 105 11.91 -6.34 15.48
N MET A 106 11.25 -6.84 14.43
CA MET A 106 10.53 -8.11 14.52
C MET A 106 11.48 -9.28 14.65
N GLN A 107 12.54 -9.32 13.85
CA GLN A 107 13.59 -10.36 13.93
C GLN A 107 14.23 -10.41 15.32
N GLN A 108 14.63 -9.26 15.88
CA GLN A 108 15.19 -9.19 17.23
C GLN A 108 14.23 -9.73 18.30
N ARG A 109 12.96 -9.36 18.23
CA ARG A 109 11.95 -9.83 19.20
C ARG A 109 11.70 -11.34 19.09
N MET A 110 11.70 -11.87 17.88
CA MET A 110 11.52 -13.29 17.65
C MET A 110 12.73 -14.08 18.10
N LEU A 111 13.94 -13.60 17.78
CA LEU A 111 15.18 -14.21 18.24
C LEU A 111 15.29 -14.22 19.76
N ASP A 112 14.98 -13.10 20.43
CA ASP A 112 14.96 -13.03 21.90
C ASP A 112 13.97 -14.05 22.53
N ARG A 113 12.81 -14.24 21.90
CA ARG A 113 11.85 -15.25 22.34
C ARG A 113 12.34 -16.68 22.13
N ILE A 114 12.97 -16.96 21.00
CA ILE A 114 13.55 -18.28 20.71
C ILE A 114 14.65 -18.60 21.71
N LEU A 115 15.56 -17.65 21.98
CA LEU A 115 16.67 -17.83 22.93
C LEU A 115 16.20 -18.00 24.39
N ARG A 116 15.07 -17.39 24.75
CA ARG A 116 14.45 -17.53 26.10
C ARG A 116 13.50 -18.72 26.22
N SER A 117 13.11 -19.36 25.11
CA SER A 117 12.33 -20.58 25.17
C SER A 117 13.26 -21.74 25.53
N GLU A 118 12.83 -22.60 26.47
CA GLU A 118 13.54 -23.85 26.75
C GLU A 118 13.57 -24.69 25.47
N TRP A 119 14.70 -24.70 24.81
CA TRP A 119 14.96 -25.54 23.65
C TRP A 119 15.13 -26.97 24.13
N SER A 120 14.03 -27.70 24.36
CA SER A 120 14.10 -29.12 24.54
C SER A 120 14.41 -29.75 23.17
N GLY A 121 15.65 -30.17 22.96
CA GLY A 121 16.19 -30.72 21.68
C GLY A 121 15.52 -32.01 21.19
N ARG A 122 14.26 -32.23 21.54
CA ARG A 122 13.43 -33.39 21.18
C ARG A 122 12.57 -33.15 19.93
N ASP A 123 12.35 -31.90 19.56
CA ASP A 123 11.59 -31.59 18.34
C ASP A 123 12.60 -31.48 17.19
N GLY A 124 12.61 -32.47 16.28
CA GLY A 124 13.54 -32.63 15.16
C GLY A 124 13.46 -31.54 14.07
N HIS A 125 13.26 -30.31 14.49
CA HIS A 125 13.32 -29.16 13.61
C HIS A 125 14.78 -28.70 13.52
N HIS A 126 15.36 -28.82 12.31
CA HIS A 126 16.70 -28.30 12.05
C HIS A 126 16.72 -26.79 12.33
N SER A 127 17.67 -26.33 13.11
CA SER A 127 17.82 -24.90 13.47
C SER A 127 17.85 -23.98 12.26
N GLY A 128 18.35 -24.47 11.11
CA GLY A 128 18.34 -23.75 9.85
C GLY A 128 16.93 -23.49 9.26
N ASP A 129 16.01 -24.47 9.38
CA ASP A 129 14.63 -24.29 8.91
C ASP A 129 13.87 -23.22 9.74
N VAL A 130 14.09 -23.22 11.05
CA VAL A 130 13.49 -22.22 11.94
C VAL A 130 14.00 -20.82 11.65
N ILE A 131 15.29 -20.65 11.40
CA ILE A 131 15.89 -19.35 11.06
C ILE A 131 15.39 -18.87 9.70
N ASN A 132 15.36 -19.74 8.69
CA ASN A 132 14.89 -19.38 7.35
C ASN A 132 13.39 -18.98 7.35
N ARG A 133 12.55 -19.72 8.06
CA ARG A 133 11.13 -19.35 8.25
C ARG A 133 10.99 -18.03 8.98
N LEU A 134 11.78 -17.81 10.02
CA LEU A 134 11.78 -16.55 10.77
C LEU A 134 12.09 -15.35 9.85
N GLU A 135 13.10 -15.48 9.00
CA GLU A 135 13.51 -14.42 8.09
C GLU A 135 12.43 -14.16 7.02
N GLN A 136 11.93 -15.21 6.39
CA GLN A 136 10.98 -15.12 5.29
C GLN A 136 9.58 -14.70 5.75
N ASP A 137 9.08 -15.25 6.86
CA ASP A 137 7.77 -14.88 7.40
C ASP A 137 7.75 -13.44 7.90
N VAL A 138 8.83 -12.99 8.56
CA VAL A 138 8.96 -11.60 8.98
C VAL A 138 9.01 -10.66 7.78
N ALA A 139 9.78 -11.00 6.75
CA ALA A 139 9.85 -10.19 5.53
C ALA A 139 8.48 -10.08 4.84
N ASN A 140 7.74 -11.18 4.72
CA ASN A 140 6.40 -11.21 4.13
C ASN A 140 5.41 -10.33 4.90
N VAL A 141 5.41 -10.43 6.23
CA VAL A 141 4.53 -9.61 7.09
C VAL A 141 4.89 -8.13 6.97
N VAL A 142 6.18 -7.80 6.98
CA VAL A 142 6.64 -6.42 6.85
C VAL A 142 6.27 -5.87 5.48
N ASN A 143 6.52 -6.59 4.39
CA ASN A 143 6.14 -6.17 3.04
C ASN A 143 4.62 -5.97 2.91
N PHE A 144 3.83 -6.86 3.47
CA PHE A 144 2.38 -6.69 3.50
C PHE A 144 1.98 -5.37 4.18
N LEU A 145 2.58 -5.06 5.34
CA LEU A 145 2.26 -3.87 6.13
C LEU A 145 2.77 -2.56 5.51
N THR A 146 3.95 -2.59 4.89
CA THR A 146 4.62 -1.38 4.41
C THR A 146 4.38 -1.10 2.94
N GLU A 147 4.00 -2.10 2.17
CA GLU A 147 3.83 -1.98 0.72
C GLU A 147 2.43 -2.40 0.26
N THR A 148 2.03 -3.66 0.49
CA THR A 148 0.79 -4.20 -0.07
C THR A 148 -0.44 -3.45 0.45
N LEU A 149 -0.55 -3.28 1.76
CA LEU A 149 -1.70 -2.63 2.38
C LEU A 149 -1.83 -1.14 1.98
N PRO A 150 -0.77 -0.30 2.06
CA PRO A 150 -0.86 1.08 1.60
C PRO A 150 -1.14 1.21 0.11
N ASN A 151 -0.53 0.39 -0.74
CA ASN A 151 -0.78 0.40 -2.18
C ASN A 151 -2.22 0.03 -2.50
N THR A 152 -2.78 -1.00 -1.87
CA THR A 152 -4.18 -1.40 -2.07
C THR A 152 -5.14 -0.28 -1.68
N LEU A 153 -4.90 0.36 -0.53
CA LEU A 153 -5.69 1.52 -0.11
C LEU A 153 -5.54 2.70 -1.07
N GLY A 154 -4.32 2.97 -1.54
CA GLY A 154 -4.05 4.01 -2.55
C GLY A 154 -4.82 3.79 -3.85
N VAL A 155 -4.80 2.55 -4.38
CA VAL A 155 -5.55 2.19 -5.59
C VAL A 155 -7.05 2.34 -5.37
N LEU A 156 -7.59 1.94 -4.21
CA LEU A 156 -9.01 2.14 -3.89
C LEU A 156 -9.38 3.63 -3.82
N CYS A 157 -8.56 4.45 -3.18
CA CYS A 157 -8.76 5.90 -3.12
C CYS A 157 -8.69 6.54 -4.52
N LEU A 158 -7.71 6.13 -5.32
CA LEU A 158 -7.59 6.60 -6.71
C LEU A 158 -8.80 6.22 -7.55
N PHE A 159 -9.27 4.98 -7.43
CA PHE A 159 -10.46 4.50 -8.12
C PHE A 159 -11.71 5.31 -7.74
N LEU A 160 -11.94 5.51 -6.44
CA LEU A 160 -13.08 6.30 -5.95
C LEU A 160 -12.97 7.76 -6.40
N GLY A 161 -11.78 8.36 -6.36
CA GLY A 161 -11.53 9.71 -6.82
C GLY A 161 -11.76 9.86 -8.33
N ALA A 162 -11.23 8.95 -9.13
CA ALA A 162 -11.42 8.94 -10.59
C ALA A 162 -12.89 8.72 -10.96
N PHE A 163 -13.57 7.78 -10.28
CA PHE A 163 -14.99 7.56 -10.46
C PHE A 163 -15.81 8.82 -10.13
N SER A 164 -15.54 9.45 -9.00
CA SER A 164 -16.22 10.68 -8.58
C SER A 164 -16.01 11.80 -9.61
N TYR A 165 -14.78 11.97 -10.10
CA TYR A 165 -14.46 12.96 -11.11
C TYR A 165 -15.20 12.69 -12.42
N LEU A 166 -15.18 11.45 -12.90
CA LEU A 166 -15.86 11.05 -14.13
C LEU A 166 -17.39 11.19 -14.01
N TYR A 167 -17.93 10.87 -12.84
CA TYR A 167 -19.35 11.00 -12.55
C TYR A 167 -19.83 12.47 -12.62
N THR A 168 -18.98 13.44 -12.27
CA THR A 168 -19.31 14.87 -12.44
C THR A 168 -19.28 15.33 -13.89
N MET A 169 -18.57 14.62 -14.77
CA MET A 169 -18.50 14.94 -16.20
C MET A 169 -19.64 14.28 -17.01
N ASP A 170 -19.77 12.97 -16.86
CA ASP A 170 -20.81 12.18 -17.53
C ASP A 170 -21.14 10.91 -16.71
N HIS A 171 -22.38 10.86 -16.24
CA HIS A 171 -22.89 9.74 -15.46
C HIS A 171 -22.87 8.42 -16.24
N THR A 172 -23.18 8.47 -17.55
CA THR A 172 -23.27 7.30 -18.40
C THR A 172 -21.90 6.65 -18.58
N LEU A 173 -20.87 7.46 -18.86
CA LEU A 173 -19.49 6.99 -19.00
C LEU A 173 -18.95 6.41 -17.70
N ALA A 174 -19.27 7.02 -16.56
CA ALA A 174 -18.83 6.52 -15.25
C ALA A 174 -19.36 5.10 -14.98
N PHE A 175 -20.64 4.84 -15.25
CA PHE A 175 -21.23 3.51 -15.07
C PHE A 175 -20.74 2.48 -16.08
N ILE A 176 -20.47 2.87 -17.32
CA ILE A 176 -19.91 1.97 -18.34
C ILE A 176 -18.51 1.46 -17.88
N ILE A 177 -17.65 2.36 -17.39
CA ILE A 177 -16.31 1.98 -16.95
C ILE A 177 -16.37 1.03 -15.75
N VAL A 178 -17.22 1.32 -14.75
CA VAL A 178 -17.40 0.42 -13.59
C VAL A 178 -17.97 -0.94 -14.03
N GLY A 179 -18.87 -0.96 -15.02
CA GLY A 179 -19.43 -2.21 -15.55
C GLY A 179 -18.43 -3.08 -16.32
N ILE A 180 -17.38 -2.48 -16.91
CA ILE A 180 -16.33 -3.22 -17.62
C ILE A 180 -15.42 -3.98 -16.65
N ILE A 181 -15.17 -3.47 -15.43
CA ILE A 181 -14.25 -4.07 -14.45
C ILE A 181 -14.62 -5.52 -14.11
N PRO A 182 -15.87 -5.85 -13.71
CA PRO A 182 -16.24 -7.23 -13.40
C PRO A 182 -16.15 -8.16 -14.62
N ILE A 183 -16.41 -7.64 -15.83
CA ILE A 183 -16.26 -8.41 -17.07
C ILE A 183 -14.80 -8.78 -17.28
N PHE A 184 -13.89 -7.83 -17.09
CA PHE A 184 -12.44 -8.07 -17.19
C PHE A 184 -11.95 -9.08 -16.16
N LEU A 185 -12.43 -9.01 -14.91
CA LEU A 185 -12.12 -9.97 -13.85
C LEU A 185 -12.62 -11.38 -14.17
N LEU A 186 -13.80 -11.51 -14.77
CA LEU A 186 -14.33 -12.80 -15.20
C LEU A 186 -13.49 -13.40 -16.33
N VAL A 187 -13.11 -12.61 -17.32
CA VAL A 187 -12.25 -13.06 -18.42
C VAL A 187 -10.87 -13.47 -17.92
N SER A 188 -10.28 -12.68 -17.01
CA SER A 188 -8.96 -12.99 -16.40
C SER A 188 -8.96 -14.27 -15.56
N LYS A 189 -10.11 -14.70 -15.05
CA LYS A 189 -10.24 -15.92 -14.26
C LYS A 189 -10.36 -17.19 -15.13
N VAL A 190 -10.70 -17.03 -16.41
CA VAL A 190 -10.87 -18.13 -17.37
C VAL A 190 -9.55 -18.45 -18.08
N TYR A 191 -8.64 -17.52 -18.14
CA TYR A 191 -7.28 -17.68 -18.66
C TYR A 191 -6.28 -17.88 -17.51
#